data_98d7e38e76197f0698221a51d81cf74b
#
_entry.id   98d7e38e76197f0698221a51d81cf74b
#
_cell.length_a   1.000
_cell.length_b   1.000
_cell.length_c   1.000
_cell.angle_alpha   90.00
_cell.angle_beta   90.00
_cell.angle_gamma   90.00
#
_symmetry.space_group_name_H-M   'P 1'
#
loop_
_entity.id
_entity.type
_entity.pdbx_description
1 polymer ?
#
loop_
_entity_poly.entity_id
_entity_poly.type
_entity_poly.pdbx_seq_one_letter_code
_entity_poly.pdbx_strand_id
1 'polypeptide(L)'
;MKKAICSFIYYKLLGWKTKVSVPDYDKYIICAAPHTTNWDLFIGKLFMGAIGRETGFMMKKDWFFWPLGPIFRWMGGIPVDRSRKSSLVDQMINIAKSSKKFHLAITPEGTRKANPNWKKGFYYIAQGAGLPIILVAIDYEKKCITAEKVIHPSGDIEKDMR
;
A
#
# COMPACT_ATOMS: atom_id res chain seq x y z
N MET A 1 -17.04 -14.19 -1.64
CA MET A 1 -16.28 -15.27 -0.95
C MET A 1 -14.99 -14.76 -0.31
N LYS A 2 -14.06 -14.13 -1.04
CA LYS A 2 -12.80 -13.59 -0.50
C LYS A 2 -12.99 -12.62 0.67
N LYS A 3 -13.92 -11.64 0.55
CA LYS A 3 -14.23 -10.67 1.62
C LYS A 3 -14.71 -11.35 2.90
N ALA A 4 -15.62 -12.31 2.82
CA ALA A 4 -16.16 -13.03 3.98
C ALA A 4 -15.06 -13.79 4.74
N ILE A 5 -14.18 -14.48 4.00
CA ILE A 5 -13.04 -15.23 4.57
C ILE A 5 -12.06 -14.26 5.26
N CYS A 6 -11.67 -13.19 4.59
CA CYS A 6 -10.78 -12.18 5.16
C CYS A 6 -11.38 -11.53 6.41
N SER A 7 -12.69 -11.18 6.38
CA SER A 7 -13.41 -10.62 7.51
C SER A 7 -13.45 -11.58 8.70
N PHE A 8 -13.72 -12.85 8.46
CA PHE A 8 -13.74 -13.86 9.52
C PHE A 8 -12.36 -13.99 10.18
N ILE A 9 -11.30 -14.13 9.36
CA ILE A 9 -9.93 -14.25 9.89
C ILE A 9 -9.55 -12.97 10.63
N TYR A 10 -9.74 -11.80 10.01
CA TYR A 10 -9.30 -10.52 10.54
C TYR A 10 -10.03 -10.15 11.84
N TYR A 11 -11.36 -10.17 11.84
CA TYR A 11 -12.16 -9.71 12.99
C TYR A 11 -12.37 -10.79 14.04
N LYS A 12 -12.67 -12.04 13.63
CA LYS A 12 -13.09 -13.10 14.58
C LYS A 12 -11.90 -13.90 15.08
N LEU A 13 -11.01 -14.35 14.18
CA LEU A 13 -9.90 -15.20 14.57
C LEU A 13 -8.74 -14.40 15.20
N LEU A 14 -8.35 -13.29 14.58
CA LEU A 14 -7.21 -12.46 15.03
C LEU A 14 -7.63 -11.33 15.98
N GLY A 15 -8.91 -10.99 16.06
CA GLY A 15 -9.46 -9.97 16.95
C GLY A 15 -9.08 -8.54 16.60
N TRP A 16 -8.76 -8.27 15.32
CA TRP A 16 -8.41 -6.94 14.84
C TRP A 16 -9.64 -6.07 14.64
N LYS A 17 -9.46 -4.76 14.69
CA LYS A 17 -10.47 -3.73 14.48
C LYS A 17 -10.09 -2.83 13.30
N THR A 18 -11.07 -2.14 12.73
CA THR A 18 -10.85 -1.16 11.66
C THR A 18 -11.52 0.16 11.99
N LYS A 19 -10.87 1.27 11.60
CA LYS A 19 -11.46 2.60 11.54
C LYS A 19 -11.18 3.15 10.14
N VAL A 20 -12.19 3.15 9.27
CA VAL A 20 -12.06 3.57 7.87
C VAL A 20 -13.16 4.58 7.56
N SER A 21 -12.75 5.80 7.27
CA SER A 21 -13.64 6.90 6.87
C SER A 21 -13.32 7.45 5.48
N VAL A 22 -12.26 6.91 4.83
CA VAL A 22 -11.82 7.37 3.51
C VAL A 22 -12.63 6.69 2.40
N PRO A 23 -12.96 7.41 1.29
CA PRO A 23 -13.62 6.84 0.12
C PRO A 23 -12.80 5.73 -0.53
N ASP A 24 -13.47 4.86 -1.29
CA ASP A 24 -12.83 3.87 -2.13
C ASP A 24 -12.61 4.44 -3.53
N TYR A 25 -11.40 4.93 -3.79
CA TYR A 25 -11.02 5.45 -5.09
C TYR A 25 -10.59 4.32 -6.02
N ASP A 26 -10.76 4.48 -7.32
CA ASP A 26 -10.24 3.52 -8.31
C ASP A 26 -8.72 3.48 -8.32
N LYS A 27 -8.07 4.59 -7.98
CA LYS A 27 -6.61 4.70 -7.92
C LYS A 27 -6.16 5.52 -6.72
N TYR A 28 -5.23 4.97 -5.93
CA TYR A 28 -4.63 5.66 -4.78
C TYR A 28 -3.33 5.01 -4.34
N ILE A 29 -2.57 5.77 -3.57
CA ILE A 29 -1.39 5.28 -2.85
C ILE A 29 -1.77 5.10 -1.38
N ILE A 30 -1.38 3.98 -0.78
CA ILE A 30 -1.44 3.77 0.66
C ILE A 30 -0.06 4.07 1.24
N CYS A 31 0.00 5.04 2.14
CA CYS A 31 1.17 5.31 2.96
C CYS A 31 0.94 4.67 4.34
N ALA A 32 1.55 3.52 4.58
CA ALA A 32 1.36 2.74 5.80
C ALA A 32 2.54 2.92 6.76
N ALA A 33 2.25 3.31 8.00
CA ALA A 33 3.22 3.46 9.08
C ALA A 33 2.57 3.12 10.44
N PRO A 34 3.34 2.71 11.46
CA PRO A 34 4.73 2.29 11.38
C PRO A 34 4.89 0.92 10.68
N HIS A 35 6.08 0.70 10.08
CA HIS A 35 6.46 -0.60 9.52
C HIS A 35 7.40 -1.32 10.49
N THR A 36 6.89 -2.32 11.19
CA THR A 36 7.62 -2.96 12.29
C THR A 36 8.01 -4.41 11.98
N THR A 37 7.21 -5.10 11.19
CA THR A 37 7.41 -6.53 10.91
C THR A 37 7.03 -6.92 9.49
N ASN A 38 7.46 -8.11 9.04
CA ASN A 38 6.97 -8.69 7.78
C ASN A 38 5.48 -9.05 7.83
N TRP A 39 4.91 -9.19 9.03
CA TRP A 39 3.49 -9.46 9.23
C TRP A 39 2.60 -8.29 8.82
N ASP A 40 3.13 -7.06 8.74
CA ASP A 40 2.38 -5.87 8.31
C ASP A 40 1.77 -6.07 6.92
N LEU A 41 2.48 -6.78 6.02
CA LEU A 41 1.96 -7.13 4.70
C LEU A 41 0.73 -8.06 4.81
N PHE A 42 0.82 -9.10 5.64
CA PHE A 42 -0.27 -10.07 5.78
C PHE A 42 -1.49 -9.46 6.48
N ILE A 43 -1.28 -8.73 7.56
CA ILE A 43 -2.34 -8.03 8.28
C ILE A 43 -2.97 -6.95 7.40
N GLY A 44 -2.17 -6.18 6.66
CA GLY A 44 -2.65 -5.20 5.70
C GLY A 44 -3.46 -5.83 4.56
N LYS A 45 -3.04 -6.98 4.04
CA LYS A 45 -3.80 -7.73 3.01
C LYS A 45 -5.12 -8.26 3.56
N LEU A 46 -5.14 -8.80 4.78
CA LEU A 46 -6.36 -9.24 5.44
C LEU A 46 -7.30 -8.08 5.71
N PHE A 47 -6.77 -6.95 6.20
CA PHE A 47 -7.53 -5.72 6.40
C PHE A 47 -8.21 -5.25 5.10
N MET A 48 -7.44 -5.10 4.02
CA MET A 48 -7.99 -4.68 2.73
C MET A 48 -9.05 -5.65 2.22
N GLY A 49 -8.79 -6.97 2.32
CA GLY A 49 -9.77 -7.99 1.96
C GLY A 49 -11.03 -7.94 2.82
N ALA A 50 -10.90 -7.68 4.12
CA ALA A 50 -12.02 -7.58 5.07
C ALA A 50 -12.93 -6.39 4.77
N ILE A 51 -12.39 -5.24 4.39
CA ILE A 51 -13.17 -4.06 3.98
C ILE A 51 -13.63 -4.14 2.51
N GLY A 52 -13.25 -5.19 1.77
CA GLY A 52 -13.64 -5.42 0.38
C GLY A 52 -12.86 -4.59 -0.64
N ARG A 53 -11.68 -4.12 -0.26
CA ARG A 53 -10.77 -3.36 -1.13
C ARG A 53 -9.55 -4.21 -1.53
N GLU A 54 -8.84 -3.77 -2.54
CA GLU A 54 -7.60 -4.41 -3.00
C GLU A 54 -6.41 -3.51 -2.76
N THR A 55 -5.22 -4.11 -2.67
CA THR A 55 -3.96 -3.37 -2.62
C THR A 55 -2.85 -4.19 -3.24
N GLY A 56 -1.97 -3.49 -3.96
CA GLY A 56 -0.73 -4.04 -4.50
C GLY A 56 0.48 -3.65 -3.66
N PHE A 57 1.58 -4.31 -3.93
CA PHE A 57 2.89 -4.02 -3.35
C PHE A 57 3.98 -4.24 -4.40
N MET A 58 5.06 -3.45 -4.31
CA MET A 58 6.19 -3.58 -5.23
C MET A 58 7.02 -4.80 -4.89
N MET A 59 7.38 -5.58 -5.91
CA MET A 59 8.27 -6.73 -5.77
C MET A 59 9.25 -6.76 -6.95
N LYS A 60 10.48 -7.20 -6.70
CA LYS A 60 11.49 -7.33 -7.75
C LYS A 60 10.99 -8.26 -8.86
N LYS A 61 11.12 -7.84 -10.13
CA LYS A 61 10.61 -8.59 -11.29
C LYS A 61 11.13 -10.03 -11.36
N ASP A 62 12.35 -10.28 -10.85
CA ASP A 62 13.00 -11.58 -10.89
C ASP A 62 12.24 -12.68 -10.13
N TRP A 63 11.32 -12.31 -9.22
CA TRP A 63 10.45 -13.23 -8.50
C TRP A 63 9.22 -13.69 -9.32
N PHE A 64 8.96 -13.03 -10.47
CA PHE A 64 7.79 -13.32 -11.31
C PHE A 64 8.03 -14.42 -12.33
N PHE A 65 8.85 -15.42 -11.99
CA PHE A 65 9.03 -16.64 -12.81
C PHE A 65 7.94 -17.68 -12.51
N TRP A 66 7.75 -18.63 -13.45
CA TRP A 66 6.83 -19.72 -13.26
C TRP A 66 7.38 -20.76 -12.26
N PRO A 67 6.56 -21.28 -11.28
CA PRO A 67 5.12 -21.06 -11.08
C PRO A 67 4.79 -19.88 -10.13
N LEU A 68 5.76 -19.19 -9.58
CA LEU A 68 5.54 -18.16 -8.54
C LEU A 68 4.95 -16.85 -9.08
N GLY A 69 5.26 -16.48 -10.32
CA GLY A 69 4.80 -15.26 -10.93
C GLY A 69 3.28 -15.06 -10.92
N PRO A 70 2.48 -16.04 -11.36
CA PRO A 70 1.02 -15.96 -11.27
C PRO A 70 0.51 -15.80 -9.84
N ILE A 71 1.12 -16.47 -8.86
CA ILE A 71 0.76 -16.38 -7.43
C ILE A 71 0.99 -14.96 -6.92
N PHE A 72 2.18 -14.38 -7.17
CA PHE A 72 2.49 -13.02 -6.72
C PHE A 72 1.60 -11.96 -7.38
N ARG A 73 1.27 -12.12 -8.68
CA ARG A 73 0.30 -11.23 -9.35
C ARG A 73 -1.08 -11.34 -8.72
N TRP A 74 -1.54 -12.55 -8.44
CA TRP A 74 -2.83 -12.79 -7.76
C TRP A 74 -2.84 -12.16 -6.35
N MET A 75 -1.70 -12.17 -5.65
CA MET A 75 -1.54 -11.49 -4.36
C MET A 75 -1.47 -9.96 -4.48
N GLY A 76 -1.40 -9.39 -5.69
CA GLY A 76 -1.27 -7.96 -5.93
C GLY A 76 0.18 -7.48 -6.04
N GLY A 77 1.13 -8.38 -6.28
CA GLY A 77 2.52 -8.03 -6.54
C GLY A 77 2.67 -7.28 -7.86
N ILE A 78 3.32 -6.12 -7.82
CA ILE A 78 3.65 -5.31 -8.98
C ILE A 78 5.12 -5.50 -9.28
N PRO A 79 5.48 -6.10 -10.44
CA PRO A 79 6.87 -6.32 -10.78
C PRO A 79 7.57 -4.99 -11.06
N VAL A 80 8.71 -4.79 -10.39
CA VAL A 80 9.56 -3.62 -10.60
C VAL A 80 10.96 -4.02 -11.06
N ASP A 81 11.47 -3.30 -12.04
CA ASP A 81 12.81 -3.49 -12.56
C ASP A 81 13.76 -2.46 -11.94
N ARG A 82 14.58 -2.91 -11.00
CA ARG A 82 15.56 -2.06 -10.32
C ARG A 82 16.83 -1.83 -11.15
N SER A 83 17.01 -2.54 -12.26
CA SER A 83 18.16 -2.40 -13.15
C SER A 83 17.94 -1.37 -14.25
N ARG A 84 16.71 -0.93 -14.46
CA ARG A 84 16.40 0.07 -15.49
C ARG A 84 16.91 1.46 -15.11
N LYS A 85 17.28 2.25 -16.13
CA LYS A 85 17.65 3.66 -15.98
C LYS A 85 16.49 4.53 -15.49
N SER A 86 15.23 4.13 -15.80
CA SER A 86 14.04 4.81 -15.26
C SER A 86 13.90 4.53 -13.76
N SER A 87 13.60 5.56 -12.99
CA SER A 87 13.39 5.42 -11.55
C SER A 87 12.20 4.51 -11.23
N LEU A 88 12.17 3.92 -10.03
CA LEU A 88 10.99 3.18 -9.58
C LEU A 88 9.73 4.05 -9.55
N VAL A 89 9.91 5.35 -9.29
CA VAL A 89 8.83 6.35 -9.30
C VAL A 89 8.22 6.44 -10.70
N ASP A 90 9.05 6.60 -11.75
CA ASP A 90 8.57 6.68 -13.13
C ASP A 90 7.86 5.40 -13.58
N GLN A 91 8.39 4.23 -13.20
CA GLN A 91 7.74 2.95 -13.50
C GLN A 91 6.33 2.90 -12.89
N MET A 92 6.19 3.29 -11.62
CA MET A 92 4.89 3.27 -10.92
C MET A 92 3.93 4.32 -11.50
N ILE A 93 4.40 5.52 -11.84
CA ILE A 93 3.59 6.55 -12.51
C ILE A 93 3.02 6.01 -13.83
N ASN A 94 3.84 5.38 -14.66
CA ASN A 94 3.42 4.83 -15.94
C ASN A 94 2.39 3.70 -15.78
N ILE A 95 2.60 2.79 -14.82
CA ILE A 95 1.65 1.72 -14.52
C ILE A 95 0.33 2.31 -14.01
N ALA A 96 0.39 3.29 -13.10
CA ALA A 96 -0.80 3.94 -12.56
C ALA A 96 -1.63 4.65 -13.64
N LYS A 97 -0.95 5.35 -14.56
CA LYS A 97 -1.63 6.05 -15.66
C LYS A 97 -2.28 5.10 -16.66
N SER A 98 -1.63 3.98 -16.99
CA SER A 98 -2.13 2.99 -17.94
C SER A 98 -3.18 2.03 -17.37
N SER A 99 -3.30 1.92 -16.06
CA SER A 99 -4.23 1.01 -15.40
C SER A 99 -5.59 1.65 -15.18
N LYS A 100 -6.68 0.88 -15.24
CA LYS A 100 -8.02 1.34 -14.82
C LYS A 100 -8.13 1.47 -13.31
N LYS A 101 -7.52 0.52 -12.57
CA LYS A 101 -7.43 0.52 -11.10
C LYS A 101 -5.97 0.40 -10.69
N PHE A 102 -5.58 1.17 -9.70
CA PHE A 102 -4.21 1.15 -9.20
C PHE A 102 -4.17 1.45 -7.70
N HIS A 103 -3.87 0.44 -6.90
CA HIS A 103 -3.76 0.57 -5.46
C HIS A 103 -2.37 0.08 -5.05
N LEU A 104 -1.55 0.95 -4.51
CA LEU A 104 -0.16 0.63 -4.14
C LEU A 104 0.09 0.99 -2.69
N ALA A 105 0.44 -0.01 -1.88
CA ALA A 105 0.89 0.20 -0.50
C ALA A 105 2.41 0.41 -0.45
N ILE A 106 2.81 1.46 0.23
CA ILE A 106 4.21 1.82 0.47
C ILE A 106 4.39 2.13 1.94
N THR A 107 5.47 1.59 2.52
CA THR A 107 5.95 1.93 3.85
C THR A 107 7.06 2.98 3.72
N PRO A 108 6.81 4.25 4.09
CA PRO A 108 7.73 5.35 3.78
C PRO A 108 9.03 5.26 4.57
N GLU A 109 9.05 4.60 5.70
CA GLU A 109 10.24 4.37 6.52
C GLU A 109 11.33 3.59 5.76
N GLY A 110 10.93 2.70 4.85
CA GLY A 110 11.83 1.86 4.05
C GLY A 110 12.67 0.88 4.88
N THR A 111 12.35 0.73 6.14
CA THR A 111 12.99 -0.14 7.13
C THR A 111 11.97 -0.55 8.18
N ARG A 112 12.26 -1.60 8.96
CA ARG A 112 11.44 -2.07 10.08
C ARG A 112 11.83 -1.44 11.43
N LYS A 113 12.78 -0.52 11.42
CA LYS A 113 13.14 0.32 12.57
C LYS A 113 12.51 1.68 12.38
N ALA A 114 12.05 2.29 13.46
CA ALA A 114 11.52 3.66 13.42
C ALA A 114 12.52 4.59 12.72
N ASN A 115 12.07 5.24 11.68
CA ASN A 115 12.89 6.14 10.87
C ASN A 115 12.12 7.44 10.60
N PRO A 116 12.53 8.55 11.22
CA PRO A 116 11.88 9.85 11.00
C PRO A 116 12.12 10.39 9.58
N ASN A 117 13.16 9.90 8.89
CA ASN A 117 13.50 10.33 7.53
C ASN A 117 12.76 9.48 6.50
N TRP A 118 11.48 9.77 6.31
CA TRP A 118 10.64 9.07 5.37
C TRP A 118 11.10 9.24 3.92
N LYS A 119 11.11 8.13 3.17
CA LYS A 119 11.35 8.15 1.73
C LYS A 119 10.15 8.77 1.02
N LYS A 120 10.40 9.80 0.24
CA LYS A 120 9.37 10.60 -0.42
C LYS A 120 8.80 9.98 -1.73
N GLY A 121 9.24 8.78 -2.10
CA GLY A 121 8.84 8.12 -3.35
C GLY A 121 7.32 7.97 -3.53
N PHE A 122 6.58 7.64 -2.46
CA PHE A 122 5.12 7.52 -2.50
C PHE A 122 4.45 8.84 -2.91
N TYR A 123 4.96 9.97 -2.42
CA TYR A 123 4.45 11.29 -2.73
C TYR A 123 4.67 11.65 -4.20
N TYR A 124 5.88 11.40 -4.73
CA TYR A 124 6.17 11.69 -6.14
C TYR A 124 5.39 10.79 -7.10
N ILE A 125 5.13 9.53 -6.74
CA ILE A 125 4.24 8.65 -7.52
C ILE A 125 2.83 9.22 -7.54
N ALA A 126 2.29 9.59 -6.39
CA ALA A 126 0.96 10.14 -6.27
C ALA A 126 0.82 11.45 -7.05
N GLN A 127 1.76 12.37 -6.89
CA GLN A 127 1.79 13.64 -7.60
C GLN A 127 1.90 13.45 -9.13
N GLY A 128 2.85 12.63 -9.59
CA GLY A 128 3.08 12.40 -11.02
C GLY A 128 1.94 11.66 -11.72
N ALA A 129 1.16 10.86 -10.99
CA ALA A 129 0.00 10.15 -11.52
C ALA A 129 -1.35 10.83 -11.20
N GLY A 130 -1.36 11.93 -10.42
CA GLY A 130 -2.58 12.61 -10.01
C GLY A 130 -3.45 11.81 -9.04
N LEU A 131 -2.84 11.10 -8.09
CA LEU A 131 -3.53 10.17 -7.18
C LEU A 131 -3.62 10.73 -5.77
N PRO A 132 -4.71 10.43 -5.03
CA PRO A 132 -4.75 10.66 -3.60
C PRO A 132 -3.85 9.68 -2.84
N ILE A 133 -3.37 10.12 -1.67
CA ILE A 133 -2.62 9.32 -0.71
C ILE A 133 -3.51 9.06 0.49
N ILE A 134 -3.73 7.80 0.82
CA ILE A 134 -4.44 7.38 2.02
C ILE A 134 -3.41 7.06 3.10
N LEU A 135 -3.50 7.74 4.23
CA LEU A 135 -2.67 7.43 5.39
C LEU A 135 -3.26 6.28 6.17
N VAL A 136 -2.46 5.26 6.40
CA VAL A 136 -2.85 4.05 7.14
C VAL A 136 -1.92 3.86 8.33
N ALA A 137 -2.51 3.77 9.52
CA ALA A 137 -1.78 3.48 10.75
C ALA A 137 -2.09 2.06 11.22
N ILE A 138 -1.04 1.31 11.60
CA ILE A 138 -1.14 -0.05 12.13
C ILE A 138 -0.75 -0.03 13.60
N ASP A 139 -1.72 -0.29 14.47
CA ASP A 139 -1.53 -0.33 15.93
C ASP A 139 -1.68 -1.78 16.40
N TYR A 140 -0.56 -2.43 16.70
CA TYR A 140 -0.52 -3.81 17.17
C TYR A 140 -1.00 -3.97 18.61
N GLU A 141 -0.78 -2.97 19.45
CA GLU A 141 -1.22 -3.00 20.85
C GLU A 141 -2.75 -3.01 20.94
N LYS A 142 -3.39 -2.11 20.18
CA LYS A 142 -4.86 -2.03 20.10
C LYS A 142 -5.45 -2.99 19.09
N LYS A 143 -4.63 -3.71 18.34
CA LYS A 143 -5.05 -4.53 17.18
C LYS A 143 -6.01 -3.77 16.27
N CYS A 144 -5.60 -2.59 15.83
CA CYS A 144 -6.45 -1.70 15.04
C CYS A 144 -5.69 -1.13 13.83
N ILE A 145 -6.32 -1.18 12.67
CA ILE A 145 -5.85 -0.42 11.50
C ILE A 145 -6.79 0.75 11.25
N THR A 146 -6.19 1.92 11.10
CA THR A 146 -6.90 3.18 10.90
C THR A 146 -6.57 3.75 9.53
N ALA A 147 -7.60 4.16 8.78
CA ALA A 147 -7.50 4.83 7.48
C ALA A 147 -8.52 5.97 7.43
N GLU A 148 -8.16 7.13 7.97
CA GLU A 148 -9.08 8.25 8.18
C GLU A 148 -8.64 9.55 7.48
N LYS A 149 -7.43 9.59 6.93
CA LYS A 149 -6.89 10.78 6.27
C LYS A 149 -6.54 10.51 4.82
N VAL A 150 -6.91 11.47 3.96
CA VAL A 150 -6.51 11.52 2.55
C VAL A 150 -5.72 12.79 2.31
N ILE A 151 -4.61 12.68 1.61
CA ILE A 151 -3.80 13.80 1.14
C ILE A 151 -3.89 13.85 -0.38
N HIS A 152 -4.21 15.01 -0.91
CA HIS A 152 -4.09 15.31 -2.33
C HIS A 152 -2.81 16.11 -2.54
N PRO A 153 -1.77 15.54 -3.21
CA PRO A 153 -0.49 16.23 -3.37
C PRO A 153 -0.66 17.60 -4.03
N SER A 154 -0.26 18.66 -3.32
CA SER A 154 -0.33 20.04 -3.81
C SER A 154 0.88 20.43 -4.66
N GLY A 155 1.97 19.67 -4.57
CA GLY A 155 3.28 20.00 -5.13
C GLY A 155 4.27 20.51 -4.09
N ASP A 156 3.79 20.97 -2.94
CA ASP A 156 4.60 21.36 -1.78
C ASP A 156 4.64 20.22 -0.77
N ILE A 157 5.64 19.35 -0.92
CA ILE A 157 5.79 18.16 -0.08
C ILE A 157 5.99 18.50 1.41
N GLU A 158 6.64 19.63 1.72
CA GLU A 158 6.88 19.99 3.11
C GLU A 158 5.59 20.44 3.81
N LYS A 159 4.73 21.11 3.07
CA LYS A 159 3.40 21.51 3.53
C LYS A 159 2.47 20.29 3.68
N ASP A 160 2.48 19.40 2.69
CA ASP A 160 1.56 18.26 2.65
C ASP A 160 1.93 17.15 3.65
N MET A 161 3.18 17.10 4.12
CA MET A 161 3.67 16.11 5.09
C MET A 161 3.71 16.59 6.54
N ARG A 162 3.20 17.77 6.84
CA ARG A 162 2.99 18.27 8.21
C ARG A 162 1.63 17.82 8.74
#